data_6359e9fcd0bbe664d8830c97bd0e5d12
#
_entry.id   6359e9fcd0bbe664d8830c97bd0e5d12
#
_cell.length_a   1.000
_cell.length_b   1.000
_cell.length_c   1.000
_cell.angle_alpha   90.00
_cell.angle_beta   90.00
_cell.angle_gamma   90.00
#
_symmetry.space_group_name_H-M   'P 1'
#
loop_
_entity.id
_entity.type
_entity.pdbx_description
1 polymer ?
#
loop_
_entity_poly.entity_id
_entity_poly.type
_entity_poly.pdbx_seq_one_letter_code
_entity_poly.pdbx_strand_id
1 'polypeptide(L)'
;MKLIIAAPSPYARKVRVSLQEKKIDHEVIIDVPWNKNTLTKDKNPLGKVPILITKDKQHIFDSKVIIRYLDQIVPNPKLYPSDHENELSTLTIEAIADGICDAVVLIRLENVRVNNLISKQWIERQEEKIFNGLKYLSKDLDSKNYFVDDDFNLSLIHI
;
A
#
# COMPACT_ATOMS: atom_id res chain seq x y z
N MET A 1 -17.53 4.12 7.91
CA MET A 1 -16.65 4.60 6.83
C MET A 1 -16.83 3.71 5.60
N LYS A 2 -16.42 4.19 4.41
CA LYS A 2 -16.42 3.37 3.19
C LYS A 2 -15.03 3.36 2.59
N LEU A 3 -14.60 2.21 2.10
CA LEU A 3 -13.29 2.05 1.45
C LEU A 3 -13.47 1.61 0.00
N ILE A 4 -13.06 2.45 -0.94
CA ILE A 4 -13.05 2.12 -2.37
C ILE A 4 -11.73 1.43 -2.71
N ILE A 5 -11.80 0.26 -3.30
CA ILE A 5 -10.67 -0.59 -3.65
C ILE A 5 -10.81 -1.21 -5.05
N ALA A 6 -9.68 -1.59 -5.62
CA ALA A 6 -9.63 -2.64 -6.64
C ALA A 6 -9.08 -3.92 -5.99
N ALA A 7 -9.71 -5.07 -6.25
CA ALA A 7 -9.35 -6.34 -5.60
C ALA A 7 -7.84 -6.69 -5.70
N PRO A 8 -7.15 -6.50 -6.84
CA PRO A 8 -5.72 -6.82 -6.96
C PRO A 8 -4.78 -5.73 -6.45
N SER A 9 -5.29 -4.63 -5.87
CA SER A 9 -4.44 -3.52 -5.43
C SER A 9 -3.68 -3.86 -4.15
N PRO A 10 -2.34 -3.86 -4.16
CA PRO A 10 -1.53 -4.08 -2.96
C PRO A 10 -1.70 -2.94 -1.95
N TYR A 11 -1.86 -1.70 -2.42
CA TYR A 11 -2.10 -0.54 -1.56
C TYR A 11 -3.46 -0.59 -0.86
N ALA A 12 -4.49 -1.10 -1.55
CA ALA A 12 -5.79 -1.34 -0.93
C ALA A 12 -5.73 -2.47 0.11
N ARG A 13 -4.93 -3.52 -0.16
CA ARG A 13 -4.67 -4.59 0.81
C ARG A 13 -4.05 -4.04 2.09
N LYS A 14 -3.04 -3.19 1.99
CA LYS A 14 -2.40 -2.52 3.13
C LYS A 14 -3.44 -1.81 4.02
N VAL A 15 -4.31 -0.99 3.43
CA VAL A 15 -5.36 -0.29 4.18
C VAL A 15 -6.38 -1.25 4.80
N ARG A 16 -6.77 -2.30 4.08
CA ARG A 16 -7.71 -3.31 4.61
C ARG A 16 -7.15 -4.03 5.83
N VAL A 17 -5.89 -4.44 5.79
CA VAL A 17 -5.21 -5.06 6.93
C VAL A 17 -5.18 -4.07 8.11
N SER A 18 -4.80 -2.81 7.87
CA SER A 18 -4.77 -1.78 8.91
C SER A 18 -6.14 -1.55 9.56
N LEU A 19 -7.21 -1.52 8.77
CA LEU A 19 -8.59 -1.39 9.29
C LEU A 19 -8.98 -2.60 10.13
N GLN A 20 -8.58 -3.79 9.73
CA GLN A 20 -8.86 -5.05 10.42
C GLN A 20 -8.11 -5.13 11.76
N GLU A 21 -6.82 -4.81 11.78
CA GLU A 21 -6.01 -4.76 13.01
C GLU A 21 -6.57 -3.76 14.02
N LYS A 22 -7.04 -2.61 13.55
CA LYS A 22 -7.68 -1.60 14.40
C LYS A 22 -9.15 -1.87 14.74
N LYS A 23 -9.71 -2.98 14.23
CA LYS A 23 -11.13 -3.35 14.41
C LYS A 23 -12.11 -2.24 14.04
N ILE A 24 -11.80 -1.53 12.94
CA ILE A 24 -12.62 -0.42 12.43
C ILE A 24 -13.63 -0.97 11.42
N ASP A 25 -14.91 -0.86 11.74
CA ASP A 25 -15.99 -1.24 10.83
C ASP A 25 -16.06 -0.32 9.62
N HIS A 26 -16.13 -0.94 8.45
CA HIS A 26 -16.18 -0.24 7.18
C HIS A 26 -16.91 -1.04 6.10
N GLU A 27 -17.52 -0.32 5.17
CA GLU A 27 -18.10 -0.87 3.94
C GLU A 27 -17.02 -0.88 2.85
N VAL A 28 -16.88 -1.98 2.14
CA VAL A 28 -15.97 -2.09 0.98
C VAL A 28 -16.74 -1.87 -0.31
N ILE A 29 -16.27 -0.94 -1.13
CA ILE A 29 -16.79 -0.68 -2.48
C ILE A 29 -15.70 -1.10 -3.47
N ILE A 30 -16.02 -2.07 -4.32
CA ILE A 30 -15.10 -2.51 -5.38
C ILE A 30 -15.28 -1.62 -6.59
N ASP A 31 -14.20 -0.98 -7.02
CA ASP A 31 -14.16 -0.15 -8.23
C ASP A 31 -12.85 -0.39 -8.97
N VAL A 32 -12.92 -0.42 -10.30
CA VAL A 32 -11.74 -0.60 -11.15
C VAL A 32 -11.38 0.75 -11.76
N PRO A 33 -10.26 1.38 -11.36
CA PRO A 33 -9.90 2.74 -11.78
C PRO A 33 -9.80 2.95 -13.30
N TRP A 34 -9.56 1.89 -14.05
CA TRP A 34 -9.41 1.93 -15.52
C TRP A 34 -10.73 1.79 -16.29
N ASN A 35 -11.85 1.51 -15.60
CA ASN A 35 -13.15 1.46 -16.22
C ASN A 35 -13.64 2.87 -16.61
N LYS A 36 -14.40 2.96 -17.70
CA LYS A 36 -14.96 4.24 -18.15
C LYS A 36 -15.87 4.89 -17.10
N ASN A 37 -16.63 4.08 -16.37
CA ASN A 37 -17.61 4.51 -15.36
C ASN A 37 -17.07 4.37 -13.92
N THR A 38 -15.77 4.50 -13.72
CA THR A 38 -15.16 4.41 -12.39
C THR A 38 -15.61 5.58 -11.50
N LEU A 39 -15.92 5.26 -10.24
CA LEU A 39 -16.20 6.25 -9.18
C LEU A 39 -14.92 6.94 -8.68
N THR A 40 -13.76 6.33 -8.98
CA THR A 40 -12.47 6.76 -8.45
C THR A 40 -12.09 8.16 -8.92
N LYS A 41 -12.37 8.51 -10.18
CA LYS A 41 -11.97 9.80 -10.79
C LYS A 41 -12.59 11.01 -10.10
N ASP A 42 -13.83 10.88 -9.63
CA ASP A 42 -14.54 11.97 -8.95
C ASP A 42 -14.09 12.17 -7.49
N LYS A 43 -13.35 11.21 -6.95
CA LYS A 43 -12.98 11.16 -5.52
C LYS A 43 -11.49 11.29 -5.27
N ASN A 44 -10.68 10.96 -6.27
CA ASN A 44 -9.23 11.09 -6.26
C ASN A 44 -8.75 11.61 -7.61
N PRO A 45 -8.18 12.82 -7.68
CA PRO A 45 -7.73 13.44 -8.93
C PRO A 45 -6.64 12.62 -9.64
N LEU A 46 -5.95 11.72 -8.92
CA LEU A 46 -4.96 10.81 -9.50
C LEU A 46 -5.59 9.56 -10.12
N GLY A 47 -6.91 9.35 -9.96
CA GLY A 47 -7.61 8.17 -10.47
C GLY A 47 -7.09 6.86 -9.89
N LYS A 48 -6.63 6.86 -8.62
CA LYS A 48 -6.04 5.71 -7.94
C LYS A 48 -6.87 5.25 -6.75
N VAL A 49 -6.75 3.98 -6.41
CA VAL A 49 -7.26 3.37 -5.17
C VAL A 49 -6.09 2.94 -4.29
N PRO A 50 -6.27 2.87 -2.94
CA PRO A 50 -7.51 3.01 -2.17
C PRO A 50 -7.96 4.46 -1.97
N ILE A 51 -9.27 4.63 -1.68
CA ILE A 51 -9.85 5.89 -1.21
C ILE A 51 -10.71 5.58 0.02
N LEU A 52 -10.44 6.21 1.14
CA LEU A 52 -11.27 6.15 2.33
C LEU A 52 -12.26 7.31 2.32
N ILE A 53 -13.55 7.01 2.45
CA ILE A 53 -14.60 7.99 2.68
C ILE A 53 -14.94 7.97 4.17
N THR A 54 -14.66 9.07 4.86
CA THR A 54 -14.93 9.22 6.30
C THR A 54 -16.43 9.35 6.59
N LYS A 55 -16.81 9.37 7.86
CA LYS A 55 -18.20 9.65 8.28
C LYS A 55 -18.66 11.04 7.85
N ASP A 56 -17.74 12.00 7.85
CA ASP A 56 -17.97 13.40 7.43
C ASP A 56 -17.83 13.59 5.91
N LYS A 57 -17.84 12.49 5.14
CA LYS A 57 -17.77 12.47 3.68
C LYS A 57 -16.45 13.04 3.08
N GLN A 58 -15.40 13.17 3.87
CA GLN A 58 -14.07 13.51 3.35
C GLN A 58 -13.51 12.32 2.57
N HIS A 59 -12.80 12.60 1.48
CA HIS A 59 -12.07 11.61 0.70
C HIS A 59 -10.59 11.68 1.06
N ILE A 60 -10.05 10.60 1.64
CA ILE A 60 -8.65 10.48 2.03
C ILE A 60 -7.96 9.48 1.09
N PHE A 61 -6.85 9.84 0.54
CA PHE A 61 -5.92 9.07 -0.30
C PHE A 61 -4.53 9.72 -0.17
N ASP A 62 -3.36 9.05 -0.38
CA ASP A 62 -3.21 7.64 -0.72
C ASP A 62 -3.25 6.70 0.51
N SER A 63 -2.76 5.46 0.33
CA SER A 63 -2.75 4.46 1.40
C SER A 63 -1.98 4.90 2.65
N LYS A 64 -0.85 5.60 2.50
CA LYS A 64 -0.05 6.13 3.63
C LYS A 64 -0.83 7.16 4.44
N VAL A 65 -1.48 8.09 3.74
CA VAL A 65 -2.31 9.12 4.39
C VAL A 65 -3.51 8.48 5.10
N ILE A 66 -4.13 7.48 4.47
CA ILE A 66 -5.24 6.74 5.10
C ILE A 66 -4.76 6.07 6.39
N ILE A 67 -3.64 5.36 6.38
CA ILE A 67 -3.15 4.64 7.57
C ILE A 67 -2.77 5.62 8.68
N ARG A 68 -2.13 6.76 8.35
CA ARG A 68 -1.87 7.82 9.32
C ARG A 68 -3.17 8.34 9.97
N TYR A 69 -4.19 8.57 9.16
CA TYR A 69 -5.50 8.97 9.66
C TYR A 69 -6.11 7.90 10.59
N LEU A 70 -6.04 6.62 10.20
CA LEU A 70 -6.55 5.52 11.03
C LEU A 70 -5.81 5.44 12.36
N ASP A 71 -4.50 5.64 12.36
CA ASP A 71 -3.67 5.62 13.55
C ASP A 71 -3.99 6.76 14.52
N GLN A 72 -4.39 7.92 13.98
CA GLN A 72 -4.83 9.07 14.77
C GLN A 72 -6.19 8.86 15.42
N ILE A 73 -7.18 8.32 14.69
CA ILE A 73 -8.55 8.15 15.22
C ILE A 73 -8.71 6.93 16.12
N VAL A 74 -7.87 5.91 15.96
CA VAL A 74 -7.80 4.71 16.81
C VAL A 74 -6.34 4.47 17.15
N PRO A 75 -5.80 5.07 18.24
CA PRO A 75 -4.38 5.01 18.55
C PRO A 75 -3.83 3.62 18.88
N ASN A 76 -4.69 2.66 19.26
CA ASN A 76 -4.28 1.31 19.63
C ASN A 76 -5.01 0.23 18.79
N PRO A 77 -4.34 -0.83 18.33
CA PRO A 77 -2.88 -0.97 18.30
C PRO A 77 -2.23 0.10 17.43
N LYS A 78 -1.03 0.57 17.81
CA LYS A 78 -0.31 1.59 17.08
C LYS A 78 0.40 0.97 15.88
N LEU A 79 0.19 1.52 14.69
CA LEU A 79 0.81 1.02 13.45
C LEU A 79 2.14 1.72 13.13
N TYR A 80 2.30 2.97 13.55
CA TYR A 80 3.56 3.69 13.49
C TYR A 80 4.16 3.78 14.90
N PRO A 81 5.38 3.30 15.15
CA PRO A 81 6.06 3.45 16.43
C PRO A 81 6.11 4.89 16.92
N SER A 82 6.16 5.07 18.24
CA SER A 82 6.18 6.42 18.85
C SER A 82 7.56 7.00 18.93
N ASP A 83 8.55 6.15 18.99
CA ASP A 83 9.95 6.55 19.03
C ASP A 83 10.43 6.83 17.61
N HIS A 84 11.27 7.85 17.49
CA HIS A 84 11.68 8.40 16.21
C HIS A 84 12.52 7.42 15.35
N GLU A 85 13.40 6.63 15.97
CA GLU A 85 14.28 5.70 15.24
C GLU A 85 13.48 4.54 14.66
N ASN A 86 12.55 3.98 15.44
CA ASN A 86 11.67 2.90 15.02
C ASN A 86 10.63 3.39 14.01
N GLU A 87 10.13 4.62 14.16
CA GLU A 87 9.26 5.23 13.16
C GLU A 87 10.00 5.39 11.81
N LEU A 88 11.22 5.91 11.81
CA LEU A 88 12.04 6.07 10.61
C LEU A 88 12.33 4.72 9.94
N SER A 89 12.67 3.71 10.73
CA SER A 89 12.87 2.34 10.25
C SER A 89 11.61 1.78 9.61
N THR A 90 10.45 1.91 10.27
CA THR A 90 9.14 1.49 9.74
C THR A 90 8.81 2.18 8.42
N LEU A 91 9.03 3.49 8.33
CA LEU A 91 8.78 4.27 7.10
C LEU A 91 9.74 3.86 5.97
N THR A 92 10.98 3.51 6.30
CA THR A 92 11.96 3.04 5.31
C THR A 92 11.54 1.69 4.73
N ILE A 93 11.11 0.76 5.58
CA ILE A 93 10.60 -0.56 5.14
C ILE A 93 9.32 -0.39 4.33
N GLU A 94 8.39 0.48 4.77
CA GLU A 94 7.18 0.82 4.00
C GLU A 94 7.54 1.36 2.61
N ALA A 95 8.54 2.25 2.52
CA ALA A 95 8.96 2.82 1.24
C ALA A 95 9.54 1.76 0.29
N ILE A 96 10.31 0.80 0.81
CA ILE A 96 10.84 -0.31 0.02
C ILE A 96 9.71 -1.21 -0.47
N ALA A 97 8.78 -1.58 0.41
CA ALA A 97 7.63 -2.43 0.07
C ALA A 97 6.70 -1.76 -0.96
N ASP A 98 6.39 -0.47 -0.80
CA ASP A 98 5.66 0.33 -1.79
C ASP A 98 6.40 0.38 -3.14
N GLY A 99 7.72 0.56 -3.12
CA GLY A 99 8.54 0.57 -4.34
C GLY A 99 8.56 -0.77 -5.07
N ILE A 100 8.53 -1.89 -4.35
CA ILE A 100 8.34 -3.22 -4.93
C ILE A 100 6.96 -3.33 -5.58
N CYS A 101 5.89 -2.92 -4.89
CA CYS A 101 4.53 -2.91 -5.43
C CYS A 101 4.40 -2.01 -6.67
N ASP A 102 5.04 -0.84 -6.67
CA ASP A 102 5.10 0.05 -7.83
C ASP A 102 5.74 -0.65 -9.03
N ALA A 103 6.87 -1.32 -8.83
CA ALA A 103 7.56 -2.05 -9.88
C ALA A 103 6.68 -3.20 -10.46
N VAL A 104 5.97 -3.95 -9.62
CA VAL A 104 5.02 -4.99 -10.05
C VAL A 104 3.89 -4.40 -10.89
N VAL A 105 3.32 -3.27 -10.46
CA VAL A 105 2.25 -2.58 -11.22
C VAL A 105 2.78 -2.10 -12.57
N LEU A 106 4.00 -1.56 -12.63
CA LEU A 106 4.62 -1.12 -13.89
C LEU A 106 4.85 -2.28 -14.86
N ILE A 107 5.34 -3.43 -14.37
CA ILE A 107 5.47 -4.65 -15.20
C ILE A 107 4.11 -5.08 -15.74
N ARG A 108 3.08 -5.11 -14.88
CA ARG A 108 1.72 -5.46 -15.33
C ARG A 108 1.22 -4.52 -16.43
N LEU A 109 1.39 -3.21 -16.26
CA LEU A 109 0.95 -2.21 -17.24
C LEU A 109 1.74 -2.32 -18.55
N GLU A 110 3.02 -2.64 -18.50
CA GLU A 110 3.83 -2.87 -19.69
C GLU A 110 3.39 -4.13 -20.44
N ASN A 111 3.07 -5.22 -19.74
CA ASN A 111 2.62 -6.47 -20.33
C ASN A 111 1.22 -6.43 -20.97
N VAL A 112 0.39 -5.42 -20.68
CA VAL A 112 -0.90 -5.24 -21.36
C VAL A 112 -0.84 -4.35 -22.60
N ARG A 113 0.35 -3.84 -22.95
CA ARG A 113 0.55 -3.10 -24.19
C ARG A 113 0.51 -4.01 -25.41
N VAL A 114 0.34 -3.42 -26.59
CA VAL A 114 0.45 -4.16 -27.86
C VAL A 114 1.87 -4.75 -27.98
N ASN A 115 1.98 -6.02 -28.37
CA ASN A 115 3.23 -6.81 -28.30
C ASN A 115 4.48 -6.12 -28.86
N ASN A 116 4.35 -5.37 -29.96
CA ASN A 116 5.47 -4.65 -30.57
C ASN A 116 5.90 -3.36 -29.84
N LEU A 117 5.14 -2.98 -28.78
CA LEU A 117 5.41 -1.81 -27.95
C LEU A 117 5.89 -2.19 -26.55
N ILE A 118 6.03 -3.48 -26.24
CA ILE A 118 6.50 -3.97 -24.93
C ILE A 118 8.02 -3.80 -24.86
N SER A 119 8.50 -3.07 -23.88
CA SER A 119 9.92 -2.90 -23.60
C SER A 119 10.43 -3.96 -22.62
N LYS A 120 11.14 -4.96 -23.13
CA LYS A 120 11.78 -5.99 -22.30
C LYS A 120 12.78 -5.37 -21.33
N GLN A 121 13.60 -4.42 -21.79
CA GLN A 121 14.58 -3.73 -20.95
C GLN A 121 13.91 -2.97 -19.79
N TRP A 122 12.71 -2.39 -20.01
CA TRP A 122 11.96 -1.75 -18.93
C TRP A 122 11.47 -2.77 -17.91
N ILE A 123 10.96 -3.92 -18.37
CA ILE A 123 10.52 -5.01 -17.50
C ILE A 123 11.68 -5.52 -16.65
N GLU A 124 12.83 -5.85 -17.27
CA GLU A 124 14.04 -6.30 -16.58
C GLU A 124 14.48 -5.32 -15.49
N ARG A 125 14.44 -4.01 -15.79
CA ARG A 125 14.74 -2.96 -14.79
C ARG A 125 13.78 -2.97 -13.61
N GLN A 126 12.49 -3.24 -13.82
CA GLN A 126 11.53 -3.34 -12.71
C GLN A 126 11.71 -4.64 -11.91
N GLU A 127 11.99 -5.76 -12.59
CA GLU A 127 12.31 -7.04 -11.94
C GLU A 127 13.53 -6.93 -11.04
N GLU A 128 14.57 -6.23 -11.51
CA GLU A 128 15.77 -5.97 -10.70
C GLU A 128 15.46 -5.19 -9.42
N LYS A 129 14.57 -4.16 -9.48
CA LYS A 129 14.13 -3.44 -8.29
C LYS A 129 13.40 -4.34 -7.30
N ILE A 130 12.49 -5.20 -7.81
CA ILE A 130 11.75 -6.16 -6.98
C ILE A 130 12.74 -7.09 -6.28
N PHE A 131 13.66 -7.68 -7.03
CA PHE A 131 14.63 -8.62 -6.49
C PHE A 131 15.56 -7.98 -5.45
N ASN A 132 16.08 -6.79 -5.73
CA ASN A 132 16.94 -6.06 -4.81
C ASN A 132 16.19 -5.63 -3.54
N GLY A 133 14.94 -5.16 -3.67
CA GLY A 133 14.09 -4.81 -2.55
C GLY A 133 13.78 -6.01 -1.65
N LEU A 134 13.39 -7.15 -2.23
CA LEU A 134 13.14 -8.39 -1.48
C LEU A 134 14.40 -8.90 -0.79
N LYS A 135 15.54 -8.84 -1.47
CA LYS A 135 16.84 -9.24 -0.89
C LYS A 135 17.22 -8.35 0.29
N TYR A 136 16.97 -7.04 0.19
CA TYR A 136 17.20 -6.11 1.29
C TYR A 136 16.33 -6.45 2.49
N LEU A 137 15.01 -6.59 2.27
CA LEU A 137 14.05 -6.92 3.32
C LEU A 137 14.37 -8.28 3.97
N SER A 138 14.69 -9.30 3.18
CA SER A 138 15.07 -10.61 3.69
C SER A 138 16.33 -10.55 4.59
N LYS A 139 17.32 -9.75 4.19
CA LYS A 139 18.53 -9.56 5.00
C LYS A 139 18.26 -8.78 6.29
N ASP A 140 17.38 -7.79 6.22
CA ASP A 140 17.03 -6.96 7.39
C ASP A 140 16.19 -7.73 8.41
N LEU A 141 15.25 -8.56 7.94
CA LEU A 141 14.46 -9.43 8.80
C LEU A 141 15.30 -10.55 9.43
N ASP A 142 16.20 -11.17 8.63
CA ASP A 142 17.06 -12.29 9.03
C ASP A 142 16.30 -13.32 9.88
N SER A 143 16.68 -13.51 11.13
CA SER A 143 16.05 -14.44 12.11
C SER A 143 15.00 -13.76 13.01
N LYS A 144 14.73 -12.48 12.84
CA LYS A 144 13.74 -11.73 13.62
C LYS A 144 12.31 -12.11 13.25
N ASN A 145 11.39 -12.05 14.21
CA ASN A 145 9.96 -12.22 13.95
C ASN A 145 9.33 -10.96 13.34
N TYR A 146 9.89 -9.80 13.61
CA TYR A 146 9.41 -8.49 13.19
C TYR A 146 10.56 -7.65 12.67
N PHE A 147 10.27 -6.71 11.76
CA PHE A 147 11.29 -5.79 11.24
C PHE A 147 11.72 -4.74 12.26
N VAL A 148 10.74 -4.24 13.00
CA VAL A 148 10.92 -3.14 13.94
C VAL A 148 10.21 -3.50 15.24
N ASP A 149 10.91 -3.41 16.35
CA ASP A 149 10.47 -3.86 17.66
C ASP A 149 10.06 -5.35 17.69
N ASP A 150 9.50 -5.78 18.81
CA ASP A 150 8.93 -7.13 18.97
C ASP A 150 7.41 -7.13 18.75
N ASP A 151 6.87 -6.08 18.08
CA ASP A 151 5.45 -5.88 17.89
C ASP A 151 5.05 -5.81 16.40
N PHE A 152 3.80 -6.24 16.14
CA PHE A 152 3.18 -6.06 14.84
C PHE A 152 2.91 -4.58 14.56
N ASN A 153 3.55 -4.05 13.55
CA ASN A 153 3.37 -2.68 13.09
C ASN A 153 3.32 -2.61 11.55
N LEU A 154 3.28 -1.39 11.00
CA LEU A 154 3.12 -1.18 9.57
C LEU A 154 4.22 -1.82 8.71
N SER A 155 5.41 -2.05 9.26
CA SER A 155 6.52 -2.66 8.53
C SER A 155 6.22 -4.07 8.00
N LEU A 156 5.26 -4.79 8.60
CA LEU A 156 4.84 -6.13 8.17
C LEU A 156 3.61 -6.15 7.26
N ILE A 157 2.80 -5.09 7.25
CA ILE A 157 1.50 -5.11 6.59
C ILE A 157 1.62 -5.24 5.06
N HIS A 158 2.71 -4.80 4.48
CA HIS A 158 2.94 -4.88 3.03
C HIS A 158 3.49 -6.23 2.56
N ILE A 159 4.07 -6.98 3.45
CA ILE A 159 4.79 -8.20 3.15
C ILE A 159 3.92 -9.41 3.44
#